data_bc4e0bc6729db0ca2f552ee6c69f03ea
#
_entry.id   bc4e0bc6729db0ca2f552ee6c69f03ea
#
_cell.length_a   1.000
_cell.length_b   1.000
_cell.length_c   1.000
_cell.angle_alpha   90.00
_cell.angle_beta   90.00
_cell.angle_gamma   90.00
#
_symmetry.space_group_name_H-M   'P 1'
#
loop_
_entity.id
_entity.type
_entity.pdbx_description
1 polymer ?
#
loop_
_entity_poly.entity_id
_entity_poly.type
_entity_poly.pdbx_seq_one_letter_code
_entity_poly.pdbx_strand_id
1 'polypeptide(L)'
;MNTLRVLLLGDVVGPTGRAIFQKHIARLKIELNIDGIIVNGENSASQGRGITPGIVRFFRAHGVDVVTTGNHIWQKKDIYAYLSENTDLLRPANFPSECPGKGSTT
;
A
#
# COMPACT_ATOMS: atom_id res chain seq x y z
N MET A 1 8.22 18.25 22.97
CA MET A 1 6.97 17.63 22.49
C MET A 1 7.30 16.63 21.41
N ASN A 2 6.81 15.41 21.55
CA ASN A 2 7.02 14.40 20.53
C ASN A 2 6.02 14.57 19.39
N THR A 3 6.53 14.59 18.16
CA THR A 3 5.70 14.63 16.95
C THR A 3 5.96 13.39 16.12
N LEU A 4 4.93 12.94 15.46
CA LEU A 4 5.00 11.82 14.51
C LEU A 4 4.70 12.37 13.11
N ARG A 5 5.60 12.13 12.18
CA ARG A 5 5.41 12.55 10.78
C ARG A 5 5.10 11.35 9.92
N VAL A 6 3.93 11.37 9.32
CA VAL A 6 3.47 10.28 8.45
C VAL A 6 3.31 10.82 7.04
N LEU A 7 3.93 10.15 6.08
CA LEU A 7 3.78 10.45 4.67
C LEU A 7 2.64 9.61 4.10
N LEU A 8 1.64 10.27 3.57
CA LEU A 8 0.51 9.63 2.90
C LEU A 8 0.67 9.83 1.39
N LEU A 9 0.88 8.74 0.67
CA LEU A 9 0.99 8.77 -0.79
C LEU A 9 -0.31 8.27 -1.39
N GLY A 10 -0.90 9.10 -2.24
CA GLY A 10 -2.08 8.73 -3.01
C GLY A 10 -1.72 7.82 -4.18
N ASP A 11 -2.67 7.30 -4.77
CA ASP A 11 -2.84 6.50 -5.98
C ASP A 11 -1.55 6.27 -6.81
N VAL A 12 -0.77 5.28 -6.43
CA VAL A 12 0.38 4.84 -7.22
C VAL A 12 -0.12 3.94 -8.36
N VAL A 13 -0.04 4.44 -9.59
CA VAL A 13 -0.64 3.78 -10.75
C VAL A 13 0.44 3.12 -11.61
N GLY A 14 0.35 1.79 -11.73
CA GLY A 14 1.12 0.99 -12.67
C GLY A 14 2.64 1.04 -12.48
N PRO A 15 3.38 0.52 -13.46
CA PRO A 15 4.85 0.51 -13.39
C PRO A 15 5.47 1.90 -13.32
N THR A 16 4.90 2.88 -14.01
CA THR A 16 5.40 4.26 -13.99
C THR A 16 5.28 4.86 -12.58
N GLY A 17 4.12 4.68 -11.94
CA GLY A 17 3.93 5.16 -10.57
C GLY A 17 4.88 4.50 -9.59
N ARG A 18 5.09 3.19 -9.72
CA ARG A 18 6.04 2.46 -8.88
C ARG A 18 7.49 2.93 -9.10
N ALA A 19 7.85 3.23 -10.33
CA ALA A 19 9.21 3.72 -10.64
C ALA A 19 9.47 5.10 -10.04
N ILE A 20 8.49 6.01 -10.11
CA ILE A 20 8.59 7.34 -9.50
C ILE A 20 8.67 7.22 -7.97
N PHE A 21 7.83 6.39 -7.37
CA PHE A 21 7.89 6.11 -5.94
C PHE A 21 9.29 5.63 -5.54
N GLN A 22 9.80 4.62 -6.22
CA GLN A 22 11.12 4.05 -5.93
C GLN A 22 12.25 5.08 -6.04
N LYS A 23 12.15 5.96 -7.03
CA LYS A 23 13.18 6.98 -7.28
C LYS A 23 13.28 8.00 -6.15
N HIS A 24 12.17 8.33 -5.48
CA HIS A 24 12.12 9.48 -4.59
C HIS A 24 11.93 9.13 -3.11
N ILE A 25 11.46 7.93 -2.78
CA ILE A 25 10.99 7.65 -1.41
C ILE A 25 12.10 7.74 -0.36
N ALA A 26 13.29 7.23 -0.63
CA ALA A 26 14.38 7.24 0.34
C ALA A 26 14.80 8.67 0.68
N ARG A 27 14.90 9.53 -0.33
CA ARG A 27 15.26 10.95 -0.14
C ARG A 27 14.18 11.69 0.64
N LEU A 28 12.91 11.49 0.29
CA LEU A 28 11.79 12.14 0.99
C LEU A 28 11.76 11.77 2.46
N LYS A 29 11.99 10.49 2.76
CA LYS A 29 12.00 10.02 4.15
C LYS A 29 13.04 10.75 4.99
N ILE A 30 14.22 10.95 4.43
CA ILE A 30 15.32 11.65 5.12
C ILE A 30 15.04 13.15 5.20
N GLU A 31 14.74 13.80 4.08
CA GLU A 31 14.54 15.24 4.01
C GLU A 31 13.41 15.75 4.89
N LEU A 32 12.33 14.97 4.97
CA LEU A 32 11.12 15.35 5.72
C LEU A 32 11.05 14.74 7.12
N ASN A 33 12.05 13.99 7.53
CA ASN A 33 12.06 13.27 8.82
C ASN A 33 10.79 12.44 9.02
N ILE A 34 10.50 11.56 8.06
CA ILE A 34 9.28 10.76 8.05
C ILE A 34 9.42 9.56 8.99
N ASP A 35 8.45 9.38 9.88
CA ASP A 35 8.40 8.27 10.83
C ASP A 35 7.59 7.09 10.30
N GLY A 36 6.57 7.35 9.49
CA GLY A 36 5.73 6.30 8.91
C GLY A 36 5.31 6.64 7.49
N ILE A 37 5.10 5.61 6.66
CA ILE A 37 4.70 5.77 5.26
C ILE A 37 3.48 4.89 4.99
N ILE A 38 2.42 5.51 4.47
CA ILE A 38 1.21 4.82 4.05
C ILE A 38 0.99 5.14 2.58
N VAL A 39 0.79 4.09 1.76
CA VAL A 39 0.63 4.22 0.31
C VAL A 39 -0.72 3.62 -0.10
N ASN A 40 -1.46 4.32 -0.95
CA ASN A 40 -2.58 3.71 -1.66
C ASN A 40 -2.04 2.98 -2.89
N GLY A 41 -2.18 1.66 -2.91
CA GLY A 41 -1.61 0.81 -3.94
C GLY A 41 -2.63 0.02 -4.76
N GLU A 42 -3.91 0.34 -4.70
CA GLU A 42 -4.94 -0.43 -5.39
C GLU A 42 -4.79 -0.48 -6.91
N ASN A 43 -4.07 0.47 -7.50
CA ASN A 43 -3.86 0.58 -8.94
C ASN A 43 -2.40 0.37 -9.35
N SER A 44 -1.60 -0.22 -8.50
CA SER A 44 -0.14 -0.33 -8.71
C SER A 44 0.29 -1.50 -9.60
N ALA A 45 -0.62 -2.41 -9.93
CA ALA A 45 -0.34 -3.51 -10.86
C ALA A 45 -0.10 -3.00 -12.29
N SER A 46 0.45 -3.87 -13.14
CA SER A 46 0.93 -3.48 -14.48
C SER A 46 -0.13 -2.90 -15.39
N GLN A 47 -1.40 -3.29 -15.21
CA GLN A 47 -2.52 -2.75 -16.00
C GLN A 47 -3.14 -1.49 -15.38
N GLY A 48 -2.57 -0.97 -14.28
CA GLY A 48 -3.09 0.18 -13.57
C GLY A 48 -4.29 -0.09 -12.68
N ARG A 49 -4.62 -1.36 -12.44
CA ARG A 49 -5.69 -1.80 -11.54
C ARG A 49 -5.26 -3.02 -10.75
N GLY A 50 -5.53 -2.99 -9.46
CA GLY A 50 -5.18 -4.09 -8.57
C GLY A 50 -3.77 -4.01 -8.04
N ILE A 51 -3.44 -4.95 -7.18
CA ILE A 51 -2.13 -5.09 -6.56
C ILE A 51 -1.83 -6.58 -6.38
N THR A 52 -0.58 -6.97 -6.48
CA THR A 52 -0.13 -8.35 -6.28
C THR A 52 0.67 -8.47 -5.00
N PRO A 53 0.81 -9.68 -4.44
CA PRO A 53 1.69 -9.87 -3.27
C PRO A 53 3.11 -9.39 -3.49
N GLY A 54 3.66 -9.59 -4.70
CA GLY A 54 5.00 -9.11 -5.04
C GLY A 54 5.12 -7.59 -4.95
N ILE A 55 4.07 -6.87 -5.36
CA ILE A 55 4.06 -5.40 -5.29
C ILE A 55 3.92 -4.94 -3.84
N VAL A 56 3.13 -5.61 -3.01
CA VAL A 56 3.08 -5.28 -1.58
C VAL A 56 4.47 -5.43 -0.96
N ARG A 57 5.15 -6.53 -1.26
CA ARG A 57 6.53 -6.73 -0.79
C ARG A 57 7.48 -5.66 -1.30
N PHE A 58 7.31 -5.19 -2.54
CA PHE A 58 8.08 -4.08 -3.10
C PHE A 58 7.90 -2.82 -2.26
N PHE A 59 6.67 -2.45 -1.94
CA PHE A 59 6.42 -1.28 -1.09
C PHE A 59 7.03 -1.45 0.29
N ARG A 60 6.85 -2.63 0.90
CA ARG A 60 7.42 -2.91 2.22
C ARG A 60 8.94 -2.82 2.22
N ALA A 61 9.58 -3.34 1.19
CA ALA A 61 11.05 -3.27 1.05
C ALA A 61 11.56 -1.84 0.94
N HIS A 62 10.73 -0.91 0.48
CA HIS A 62 11.06 0.50 0.38
C HIS A 62 10.58 1.33 1.59
N GLY A 63 10.22 0.68 2.68
CA GLY A 63 9.90 1.34 3.95
C GLY A 63 8.43 1.73 4.14
N VAL A 64 7.53 1.29 3.27
CA VAL A 64 6.09 1.51 3.46
C VAL A 64 5.62 0.63 4.62
N ASP A 65 4.91 1.22 5.56
CA ASP A 65 4.39 0.51 6.74
C ASP A 65 3.04 -0.15 6.47
N VAL A 66 2.16 0.54 5.75
CA VAL A 66 0.82 0.04 5.42
C VAL A 66 0.46 0.44 4.00
N VAL A 67 -0.13 -0.49 3.25
CA VAL A 67 -0.70 -0.24 1.93
C VAL A 67 -2.22 -0.23 2.06
N THR A 68 -2.84 0.87 1.65
CA THR A 68 -4.30 0.98 1.58
C THR A 68 -4.79 0.70 0.17
N THR A 69 -6.06 0.39 0.04
CA THR A 69 -6.67 0.04 -1.24
C THR A 69 -8.08 0.60 -1.37
N GLY A 70 -8.70 0.31 -2.50
CA GLY A 70 -10.09 0.62 -2.79
C GLY A 70 -10.76 -0.57 -3.48
N ASN A 71 -11.76 -0.30 -4.30
CA ASN A 71 -12.52 -1.36 -4.97
C ASN A 71 -11.69 -2.22 -5.93
N HIS A 72 -10.55 -1.73 -6.42
CA HIS A 72 -9.69 -2.52 -7.32
C HIS A 72 -8.87 -3.60 -6.59
N ILE A 73 -8.95 -3.69 -5.27
CA ILE A 73 -8.26 -4.74 -4.50
C ILE A 73 -8.63 -6.15 -4.98
N TRP A 74 -9.83 -6.31 -5.54
CA TRP A 74 -10.34 -7.61 -5.97
C TRP A 74 -9.92 -8.00 -7.40
N GLN A 75 -9.17 -7.16 -8.11
CA GLN A 75 -8.80 -7.39 -9.51
C GLN A 75 -7.85 -8.57 -9.71
N LYS A 76 -6.93 -8.80 -8.78
CA LYS A 76 -5.94 -9.89 -8.84
C LYS A 76 -6.26 -10.91 -7.76
N LYS A 77 -6.62 -12.14 -8.18
CA LYS A 77 -7.08 -13.18 -7.24
C LYS A 77 -5.98 -13.65 -6.28
N ASP A 78 -4.73 -13.58 -6.69
CA ASP A 78 -3.60 -13.97 -5.84
C ASP A 78 -3.42 -13.07 -4.61
N ILE A 79 -4.07 -11.90 -4.60
CA ILE A 79 -4.03 -11.01 -3.43
C ILE A 79 -4.89 -11.52 -2.28
N TYR A 80 -5.86 -12.38 -2.54
CA TYR A 80 -6.85 -12.79 -1.53
C TYR A 80 -6.19 -13.53 -0.35
N ALA A 81 -5.29 -14.45 -0.64
CA ALA A 81 -4.55 -15.16 0.41
C ALA A 81 -3.64 -14.20 1.20
N TYR A 82 -2.99 -13.29 0.50
CA TYR A 82 -2.14 -12.29 1.15
C TYR A 82 -2.95 -11.41 2.12
N LEU A 83 -4.12 -10.96 1.70
CA LEU A 83 -5.03 -10.17 2.54
C LEU A 83 -5.40 -10.91 3.83
N SER A 84 -5.68 -12.20 3.73
CA SER A 84 -6.11 -13.01 4.88
C SER A 84 -4.96 -13.27 5.87
N GLU A 85 -3.72 -13.29 5.39
CA GLU A 85 -2.56 -13.71 6.18
C GLU A 85 -1.72 -12.55 6.71
N ASN A 86 -1.96 -11.32 6.23
CA ASN A 86 -1.09 -10.17 6.54
C ASN A 86 -1.91 -8.97 6.97
N THR A 87 -1.31 -8.09 7.77
CA THR A 87 -1.95 -6.88 8.30
C THR A 87 -1.41 -5.59 7.69
N ASP A 88 -0.44 -5.69 6.78
CA ASP A 88 0.20 -4.54 6.13
C ASP A 88 -0.53 -4.09 4.85
N LEU A 89 -1.53 -4.84 4.41
CA LEU A 89 -2.39 -4.51 3.29
C LEU A 89 -3.84 -4.48 3.78
N LEU A 90 -4.51 -3.35 3.57
CA LEU A 90 -5.88 -3.16 4.02
C LEU A 90 -6.83 -3.09 2.83
N ARG A 91 -7.98 -3.76 2.96
CA ARG A 91 -9.12 -3.53 2.08
C ARG A 91 -10.00 -2.42 2.65
N PRO A 92 -10.90 -1.81 1.85
CA PRO A 92 -11.83 -0.83 2.42
C PRO A 92 -12.67 -1.42 3.56
N ALA A 93 -12.81 -0.67 4.64
CA ALA A 93 -13.48 -1.14 5.84
C ALA A 93 -15.00 -1.35 5.64
N ASN A 94 -15.57 -0.72 4.63
CA ASN A 94 -17.00 -0.80 4.33
C ASN A 94 -17.42 -2.04 3.52
N PHE A 95 -16.47 -2.89 3.13
CA PHE A 95 -16.81 -4.21 2.58
C PHE A 95 -17.28 -5.15 3.69
N PRO A 96 -18.11 -6.16 3.37
CA PRO A 96 -18.61 -7.10 4.37
C PRO A 96 -17.48 -7.83 5.12
N SER A 97 -17.74 -8.18 6.37
CA SER A 97 -16.74 -8.84 7.21
C SER A 97 -16.29 -10.21 6.67
N GLU A 98 -17.10 -10.84 5.81
CA GLU A 98 -16.78 -12.12 5.15
C GLU A 98 -15.73 -11.97 4.06
N CYS A 99 -15.47 -10.77 3.56
CA CYS A 99 -14.43 -10.53 2.57
C CYS A 99 -13.05 -10.80 3.18
N PRO A 100 -12.08 -11.28 2.36
CA PRO A 100 -10.71 -11.46 2.85
C PRO A 100 -10.13 -10.18 3.40
N GLY A 101 -9.32 -10.31 4.46
CA GLY A 101 -8.57 -9.21 5.03
C GLY A 101 -9.36 -8.34 5.99
N LYS A 102 -8.76 -7.22 6.31
CA LYS A 102 -9.30 -6.25 7.28
C LYS A 102 -9.23 -4.84 6.73
N GLY A 103 -10.07 -3.97 7.26
CA GLY A 103 -10.10 -2.56 6.89
C GLY A 103 -9.32 -1.65 7.85
N SER A 104 -8.70 -2.21 8.88
CA SER A 104 -7.90 -1.46 9.84
C SER A 104 -6.77 -2.31 10.40
N THR A 105 -5.72 -1.66 10.88
CA THR A 105 -4.58 -2.31 11.54
C THR A 105 -3.99 -1.37 12.60
N THR A 106 -3.20 -1.92 13.50
CA THR A 106 -2.47 -1.16 14.52
C THR A 106 -0.98 -1.40 14.46
#